data_e66934f09e708e261a48b4b8df3e3f04
#
_entry.id   e66934f09e708e261a48b4b8df3e3f04
#
_cell.length_a   1.000
_cell.length_b   1.000
_cell.length_c   1.000
_cell.angle_alpha   90.00
_cell.angle_beta   90.00
_cell.angle_gamma   90.00
#
_symmetry.space_group_name_H-M   'P 1'
#
loop_
_entity.id
_entity.type
_entity.pdbx_description
1 polymer ?
#
loop_
_entity_poly.entity_id
_entity_poly.type
_entity_poly.pdbx_seq_one_letter_code
_entity_poly.pdbx_strand_id
1 'polypeptide(L)'
;IETALGYSTIVLDLERVTYPESEEDSWHTLSKRIAANLVTYWKPYDAFEETTLAQSDDRIRRFLTLDYTSERNGDTIQLTIEHFDGKAYFLLRLGGEKVKHIEGGSVTGVETDVYLIRAAEPEISIQVEKEEKW
;
A
#
# COMPACT_ATOMS: atom_id res chain seq x y z
N ILE A 1 12.64 7.58 -1.53
CA ILE A 1 11.21 7.39 -1.70
C ILE A 1 10.94 6.74 -3.05
N GLU A 2 9.98 5.84 -3.12
CA GLU A 2 9.62 5.08 -4.31
C GLU A 2 8.10 5.05 -4.45
N THR A 3 7.59 5.01 -5.67
CA THR A 3 6.16 4.77 -5.91
C THR A 3 5.75 3.37 -5.45
N ALA A 4 4.55 3.23 -4.90
CA ALA A 4 4.04 1.96 -4.41
C ALA A 4 2.71 1.61 -5.07
N LEU A 5 2.63 0.42 -5.61
CA LEU A 5 1.40 -0.22 -6.05
C LEU A 5 1.51 -1.72 -5.81
N GLY A 6 0.53 -2.26 -5.12
CA GLY A 6 0.36 -3.70 -5.01
C GLY A 6 -1.10 -4.05 -5.27
N TYR A 7 -1.35 -5.13 -5.98
CA TYR A 7 -2.70 -5.67 -6.10
C TYR A 7 -2.67 -7.20 -6.06
N SER A 8 -3.77 -7.78 -5.65
CA SER A 8 -3.96 -9.22 -5.69
C SER A 8 -5.38 -9.53 -6.14
N THR A 9 -5.50 -10.56 -6.96
CA THR A 9 -6.78 -11.06 -7.46
C THR A 9 -6.95 -12.50 -7.03
N ILE A 10 -8.10 -12.81 -6.45
CA ILE A 10 -8.48 -14.18 -6.14
C ILE A 10 -9.49 -14.62 -7.19
N VAL A 11 -9.14 -15.65 -7.96
CA VAL A 11 -10.02 -16.24 -8.96
C VAL A 11 -10.56 -17.56 -8.41
N LEU A 12 -11.87 -17.69 -8.36
CA LEU A 12 -12.54 -18.91 -7.94
C LEU A 12 -13.24 -19.57 -9.13
N ASP A 13 -12.97 -20.85 -9.32
CA ASP A 13 -13.73 -21.69 -10.23
C ASP A 13 -15.00 -22.14 -9.53
N LEU A 14 -16.15 -21.55 -9.92
CA LEU A 14 -17.43 -21.80 -9.28
C LEU A 14 -17.88 -23.27 -9.46
N GLU A 15 -17.59 -23.88 -10.60
CA GLU A 15 -17.93 -25.28 -10.85
C GLU A 15 -17.19 -26.20 -9.87
N ARG A 16 -15.90 -26.00 -9.73
CA ARG A 16 -15.05 -26.77 -8.83
C ARG A 16 -15.40 -26.57 -7.35
N VAL A 17 -15.79 -25.36 -6.98
CA VAL A 17 -16.22 -25.04 -5.61
C VAL A 17 -17.59 -25.60 -5.29
N THR A 18 -18.50 -25.61 -6.27
CA THR A 18 -19.89 -26.11 -6.10
C THR A 18 -19.94 -27.64 -6.10
N TYR A 19 -19.09 -28.27 -6.93
CA TYR A 19 -19.00 -29.74 -7.05
C TYR A 19 -17.55 -30.19 -6.79
N PRO A 20 -17.07 -30.10 -5.54
CA PRO A 20 -15.68 -30.40 -5.22
C PRO A 20 -15.36 -31.89 -5.42
N GLU A 21 -14.29 -32.18 -6.10
CA GLU A 21 -13.77 -33.55 -6.25
C GLU A 21 -13.04 -34.03 -4.96
N SER A 22 -12.61 -33.08 -4.12
CA SER A 22 -11.94 -33.33 -2.86
C SER A 22 -12.37 -32.33 -1.80
N GLU A 23 -12.18 -32.66 -0.50
CA GLU A 23 -12.44 -31.77 0.61
C GLU A 23 -11.62 -30.47 0.55
N GLU A 24 -10.44 -30.50 -0.07
CA GLU A 24 -9.56 -29.34 -0.23
C GLU A 24 -10.16 -28.28 -1.16
N ASP A 25 -10.98 -28.67 -2.11
CA ASP A 25 -11.68 -27.79 -3.05
C ASP A 25 -13.04 -27.33 -2.52
N SER A 26 -13.49 -27.86 -1.40
CA SER A 26 -14.75 -27.46 -0.79
C SER A 26 -14.71 -25.98 -0.37
N TRP A 27 -15.85 -25.28 -0.49
CA TRP A 27 -15.97 -23.89 -0.05
C TRP A 27 -15.60 -23.71 1.42
N HIS A 28 -15.91 -24.69 2.25
CA HIS A 28 -15.57 -24.68 3.67
C HIS A 28 -14.06 -24.59 3.89
N THR A 29 -13.25 -25.35 3.16
CA THR A 29 -11.79 -25.34 3.26
C THR A 29 -11.18 -24.11 2.61
N LEU A 30 -11.64 -23.76 1.40
CA LEU A 30 -11.14 -22.61 0.66
C LEU A 30 -11.42 -21.28 1.37
N SER A 31 -12.62 -21.10 1.89
CA SER A 31 -12.99 -19.86 2.62
C SER A 31 -12.14 -19.65 3.86
N LYS A 32 -11.82 -20.70 4.61
CA LYS A 32 -10.92 -20.62 5.78
C LYS A 32 -9.49 -20.24 5.36
N ARG A 33 -9.00 -20.82 4.28
CA ARG A 33 -7.66 -20.50 3.74
C ARG A 33 -7.58 -19.05 3.27
N ILE A 34 -8.57 -18.57 2.53
CA ILE A 34 -8.68 -17.17 2.09
C ILE A 34 -8.71 -16.25 3.31
N ALA A 35 -9.56 -16.51 4.28
CA ALA A 35 -9.66 -15.71 5.50
C ALA A 35 -8.35 -15.68 6.29
N ALA A 36 -7.66 -16.80 6.42
CA ALA A 36 -6.35 -16.87 7.09
C ALA A 36 -5.29 -16.04 6.36
N ASN A 37 -5.25 -16.09 5.02
CA ASN A 37 -4.34 -15.29 4.22
C ASN A 37 -4.63 -13.79 4.32
N LEU A 38 -5.91 -13.39 4.31
CA LEU A 38 -6.30 -11.99 4.50
C LEU A 38 -5.82 -11.44 5.84
N VAL A 39 -6.00 -12.21 6.92
CA VAL A 39 -5.54 -11.79 8.26
C VAL A 39 -4.02 -11.77 8.37
N THR A 40 -3.33 -12.76 7.83
CA THR A 40 -1.88 -12.91 8.00
C THR A 40 -1.08 -11.93 7.14
N TYR A 41 -1.47 -11.76 5.88
CA TYR A 41 -0.65 -11.03 4.91
C TYR A 41 -1.18 -9.64 4.57
N TRP A 42 -2.48 -9.41 4.62
CA TRP A 42 -3.08 -8.16 4.12
C TRP A 42 -3.58 -7.23 5.21
N LYS A 43 -4.12 -7.75 6.31
CA LYS A 43 -4.61 -6.94 7.41
C LYS A 43 -3.54 -5.99 8.02
N PRO A 44 -2.24 -6.35 8.09
CA PRO A 44 -1.21 -5.42 8.57
C PRO A 44 -1.05 -4.16 7.69
N TYR A 45 -1.52 -4.20 6.45
CA TYR A 45 -1.42 -3.08 5.52
C TYR A 45 -2.77 -2.37 5.40
N ASP A 46 -3.03 -1.34 6.18
CA ASP A 46 -4.28 -0.54 6.14
C ASP A 46 -4.55 0.12 4.77
N ALA A 47 -3.60 0.07 3.86
CA ALA A 47 -3.71 0.63 2.53
C ALA A 47 -4.36 -0.29 1.49
N PHE A 48 -4.65 -1.54 1.83
CA PHE A 48 -5.38 -2.43 0.93
C PHE A 48 -6.87 -2.08 0.94
N GLU A 49 -7.37 -1.77 -0.24
CA GLU A 49 -8.77 -1.47 -0.48
C GLU A 49 -9.36 -2.50 -1.46
N GLU A 50 -10.60 -2.91 -1.22
CA GLU A 50 -11.36 -3.69 -2.19
C GLU A 50 -11.62 -2.84 -3.44
N THR A 51 -11.40 -3.42 -4.62
CA THR A 51 -11.59 -2.72 -5.88
C THR A 51 -12.27 -3.58 -6.91
N THR A 52 -12.99 -2.94 -7.83
CA THR A 52 -13.43 -3.59 -9.07
C THR A 52 -12.26 -3.71 -10.05
N LEU A 53 -12.38 -4.55 -11.07
CA LEU A 53 -11.38 -4.66 -12.14
C LEU A 53 -11.15 -3.31 -12.84
N ALA A 54 -12.19 -2.53 -13.10
CA ALA A 54 -12.08 -1.21 -13.71
C ALA A 54 -11.31 -0.22 -12.83
N GLN A 55 -11.56 -0.22 -11.51
CA GLN A 55 -10.82 0.61 -10.56
C GLN A 55 -9.37 0.17 -10.44
N SER A 56 -9.11 -1.14 -10.49
CA SER A 56 -7.75 -1.68 -10.46
C SER A 56 -6.96 -1.26 -11.71
N ASP A 57 -7.56 -1.36 -12.90
CA ASP A 57 -6.95 -0.90 -14.16
C ASP A 57 -6.63 0.62 -14.11
N ASP A 58 -7.55 1.43 -13.65
CA ASP A 58 -7.35 2.87 -13.48
C ASP A 58 -6.19 3.19 -12.53
N ARG A 59 -6.09 2.48 -11.41
CA ARG A 59 -4.98 2.64 -10.45
C ARG A 59 -3.64 2.24 -11.04
N ILE A 60 -3.59 1.15 -11.81
CA ILE A 60 -2.36 0.72 -12.50
C ILE A 60 -1.93 1.79 -13.50
N ARG A 61 -2.85 2.33 -14.30
CA ARG A 61 -2.56 3.39 -15.28
C ARG A 61 -2.02 4.63 -14.60
N ARG A 62 -2.64 5.09 -13.52
CA ARG A 62 -2.17 6.24 -12.73
C ARG A 62 -0.77 5.98 -12.16
N PHE A 63 -0.51 4.80 -11.63
CA PHE A 63 0.81 4.44 -11.14
C PHE A 63 1.88 4.50 -12.23
N LEU A 64 1.60 3.99 -13.43
CA LEU A 64 2.52 3.98 -14.56
C LEU A 64 2.81 5.39 -15.13
N THR A 65 1.86 6.32 -14.97
CA THR A 65 1.98 7.71 -15.43
C THR A 65 2.34 8.69 -14.31
N LEU A 66 2.55 8.20 -13.09
CA LEU A 66 2.88 9.02 -11.94
C LEU A 66 4.28 9.62 -12.09
N ASP A 67 4.34 10.94 -12.07
CA ASP A 67 5.58 11.71 -12.08
C ASP A 67 5.71 12.49 -10.78
N TYR A 68 6.89 12.47 -10.19
CA TYR A 68 7.13 13.11 -8.90
C TYR A 68 8.59 13.49 -8.72
N THR A 69 8.80 14.47 -7.86
CA THR A 69 10.11 14.87 -7.37
C THR A 69 10.16 14.78 -5.86
N SER A 70 11.30 14.41 -5.31
CA SER A 70 11.52 14.42 -3.86
C SER A 70 12.82 15.12 -3.53
N GLU A 71 12.78 16.01 -2.56
CA GLU A 71 13.94 16.73 -2.05
C GLU A 71 13.99 16.61 -0.53
N ARG A 72 15.20 16.50 -0.01
CA ARG A 72 15.43 16.46 1.44
C ARG A 72 16.23 17.67 1.87
N ASN A 73 15.67 18.42 2.81
CA ASN A 73 16.29 19.58 3.47
C ASN A 73 16.36 19.33 4.99
N GLY A 74 17.50 18.85 5.47
CA GLY A 74 17.68 18.51 6.87
C GLY A 74 16.74 17.38 7.31
N ASP A 75 15.84 17.69 8.24
CA ASP A 75 14.88 16.74 8.80
C ASP A 75 13.53 16.75 8.05
N THR A 76 13.44 17.48 6.95
CA THR A 76 12.22 17.56 6.16
C THR A 76 12.43 16.98 4.76
N ILE A 77 11.52 16.10 4.35
CA ILE A 77 11.43 15.55 3.01
C ILE A 77 10.22 16.18 2.33
N GLN A 78 10.46 16.85 1.21
CA GLN A 78 9.38 17.39 0.36
C GLN A 78 9.16 16.47 -0.81
N LEU A 79 7.90 16.13 -1.06
CA LEU A 79 7.46 15.33 -2.19
C LEU A 79 6.46 16.16 -3.00
N THR A 80 6.75 16.35 -4.28
CA THR A 80 5.87 17.05 -5.23
C THR A 80 5.44 16.09 -6.31
N ILE A 81 4.12 15.94 -6.50
CA ILE A 81 3.51 15.02 -7.45
C ILE A 81 2.95 15.83 -8.61
N GLU A 82 3.46 15.58 -9.81
CA GLU A 82 2.94 16.18 -11.02
C GLU A 82 1.69 15.44 -11.49
N HIS A 83 0.72 16.17 -12.04
CA HIS A 83 -0.55 15.61 -12.52
C HIS A 83 -1.29 14.78 -11.46
N PHE A 84 -1.26 15.24 -10.21
CA PHE A 84 -1.92 14.56 -9.10
C PHE A 84 -3.43 14.42 -9.35
N ASP A 85 -3.92 13.19 -9.19
CA ASP A 85 -5.32 12.81 -9.47
C ASP A 85 -5.99 12.14 -8.24
N GLY A 86 -5.87 12.80 -7.11
CA GLY A 86 -6.60 12.47 -5.89
C GLY A 86 -5.92 11.46 -4.95
N LYS A 87 -5.14 10.51 -5.43
CA LYS A 87 -4.39 9.54 -4.60
C LYS A 87 -3.10 9.11 -5.27
N ALA A 88 -2.03 9.00 -4.48
CA ALA A 88 -0.80 8.32 -4.87
C ALA A 88 -0.18 7.65 -3.65
N TYR A 89 0.55 6.57 -3.87
CA TYR A 89 1.18 5.79 -2.82
C TYR A 89 2.69 5.74 -3.03
N PHE A 90 3.43 5.87 -1.94
CA PHE A 90 4.89 5.83 -1.94
C PHE A 90 5.39 5.00 -0.78
N LEU A 91 6.52 4.32 -0.97
CA LEU A 91 7.31 3.74 0.10
C LEU A 91 8.45 4.69 0.47
N LEU A 92 8.55 5.01 1.73
CA LEU A 92 9.64 5.77 2.32
C LEU A 92 10.49 4.85 3.17
N ARG A 93 11.77 4.71 2.82
CA ARG A 93 12.76 3.96 3.60
C ARG A 93 13.65 4.94 4.35
N LEU A 94 13.70 4.77 5.68
CA LEU A 94 14.49 5.61 6.59
C LEU A 94 15.50 4.72 7.32
N GLY A 95 16.79 5.02 7.20
CA GLY A 95 17.84 4.25 7.86
C GLY A 95 18.06 4.68 9.33
N GLY A 96 17.22 4.21 10.26
CA GLY A 96 17.31 4.53 11.68
C GLY A 96 16.70 5.89 12.05
N GLU A 97 15.81 6.39 11.22
CA GLU A 97 14.97 7.56 11.49
C GLU A 97 13.50 7.14 11.48
N LYS A 98 12.64 7.92 12.09
CA LYS A 98 11.19 7.71 12.07
C LYS A 98 10.46 8.96 11.58
N VAL A 99 9.28 8.76 11.04
CA VAL A 99 8.39 9.86 10.67
C VAL A 99 7.82 10.47 11.94
N LYS A 100 8.04 11.77 12.11
CA LYS A 100 7.49 12.58 13.21
C LYS A 100 6.14 13.18 12.87
N HIS A 101 6.03 13.74 11.67
CA HIS A 101 4.85 14.43 11.19
C HIS A 101 4.76 14.38 9.68
N ILE A 102 3.55 14.40 9.16
CA ILE A 102 3.27 14.47 7.72
C ILE A 102 2.16 15.46 7.45
N GLU A 103 2.31 16.27 6.40
CA GLU A 103 1.29 17.15 5.85
C GLU A 103 0.99 16.75 4.40
N GLY A 104 -0.27 16.88 4.01
CA GLY A 104 -0.74 16.55 2.65
C GLY A 104 -1.05 15.07 2.42
N GLY A 105 -0.94 14.23 3.44
CA GLY A 105 -1.22 12.80 3.33
C GLY A 105 -1.22 12.08 4.67
N SER A 106 -1.16 10.77 4.61
CA SER A 106 -1.05 9.90 5.78
C SER A 106 0.14 8.96 5.67
N VAL A 107 0.61 8.47 6.80
CA VAL A 107 1.76 7.55 6.91
C VAL A 107 1.38 6.35 7.76
N THR A 108 1.78 5.17 7.30
CA THR A 108 1.62 3.90 8.03
C THR A 108 2.96 3.15 8.02
N GLY A 109 3.43 2.72 9.19
CA GLY A 109 4.59 1.85 9.28
C GLY A 109 4.28 0.47 8.73
N VAL A 110 5.10 -0.04 7.83
CA VAL A 110 4.91 -1.34 7.15
C VAL A 110 5.90 -2.36 7.69
N GLU A 111 7.15 -1.94 7.84
CA GLU A 111 8.26 -2.71 8.38
C GLU A 111 9.18 -1.78 9.17
N THR A 112 10.22 -2.32 9.77
CA THR A 112 11.26 -1.50 10.40
C THR A 112 11.87 -0.56 9.37
N ASP A 113 11.88 0.74 9.67
CA ASP A 113 12.39 1.81 8.80
C ASP A 113 11.67 1.95 7.44
N VAL A 114 10.52 1.29 7.24
CA VAL A 114 9.72 1.37 6.01
C VAL A 114 8.33 1.88 6.31
N TYR A 115 7.94 2.93 5.63
CA TYR A 115 6.65 3.59 5.77
C TYR A 115 5.92 3.66 4.44
N LEU A 116 4.62 3.40 4.48
CA LEU A 116 3.72 3.65 3.37
C LEU A 116 3.14 5.06 3.50
N ILE A 117 3.37 5.88 2.50
CA ILE A 117 2.82 7.23 2.37
C ILE A 117 1.63 7.17 1.43
N ARG A 118 0.49 7.66 1.89
CA ARG A 118 -0.69 7.89 1.05
C ARG A 118 -0.85 9.38 0.85
N ALA A 119 -0.54 9.85 -0.34
CA ALA A 119 -0.72 11.24 -0.71
C ALA A 119 -2.20 11.56 -0.90
N ALA A 120 -2.68 12.62 -0.27
CA ALA A 120 -4.01 13.19 -0.45
C ALA A 120 -3.96 14.55 -1.16
N GLU A 121 -2.78 15.14 -1.27
CA GLU A 121 -2.50 16.41 -1.92
C GLU A 121 -1.27 16.27 -2.84
N PRO A 122 -1.08 17.16 -3.83
CA PRO A 122 0.06 17.10 -4.74
C PRO A 122 1.41 17.44 -4.06
N GLU A 123 1.36 18.13 -2.94
CA GLU A 123 2.55 18.50 -2.16
C GLU A 123 2.49 17.86 -0.78
N ILE A 124 3.51 17.08 -0.45
CA ILE A 124 3.64 16.37 0.81
C ILE A 124 4.89 16.86 1.52
N SER A 125 4.75 17.18 2.79
CA SER A 125 5.87 17.50 3.67
C SER A 125 5.98 16.45 4.77
N ILE A 126 7.13 15.80 4.88
CA ILE A 126 7.39 14.75 5.85
C ILE A 126 8.53 15.19 6.76
N GLN A 127 8.25 15.34 8.02
CA GLN A 127 9.26 15.59 9.05
C GLN A 127 9.74 14.26 9.64
N VAL A 128 11.05 14.10 9.69
CA VAL A 128 11.69 12.90 10.26
C VAL A 128 12.53 13.28 11.46
N GLU A 129 12.72 12.34 12.37
CA GLU A 129 13.61 12.50 13.51
C GLU A 129 14.44 11.23 13.71
N LYS A 130 15.64 11.38 14.27
CA LYS A 130 16.48 10.22 14.60
C LYS A 130 15.83 9.40 15.71
N GLU A 131 15.81 8.10 15.53
CA GLU A 131 15.40 7.21 16.59
C GLU A 131 16.47 7.22 17.70
N GLU A 132 16.12 7.75 18.88
CA GLU A 132 17.00 7.66 20.05
C GLU A 132 17.07 6.20 20.46
N LYS A 133 18.21 5.56 20.20
CA LYS A 133 18.53 4.24 20.78
C LYS A 133 18.93 4.45 22.24
N TRP A 134 18.05 4.02 23.10
CA TRP A 134 18.35 3.88 24.53
C TRP A 134 19.28 2.71 24.81
#